data_a5bb1e51fe6a91de2d9903de0f9a0faa
#
_entry.id   a5bb1e51fe6a91de2d9903de0f9a0faa
#
_cell.length_a   1.000
_cell.length_b   1.000
_cell.length_c   1.000
_cell.angle_alpha   90.00
_cell.angle_beta   90.00
_cell.angle_gamma   90.00
#
_symmetry.space_group_name_H-M   'P 1'
#
loop_
_entity.id
_entity.type
_entity.pdbx_description
1 polymer ?
#
loop_
_entity_poly.entity_id
_entity_poly.type
_entity_poly.pdbx_seq_one_letter_code
_entity_poly.pdbx_strand_id
1 'polypeptide(L)'
;MRRSALSSLAALLALVPLGAAGQEPREAALEREPGGWALTYQGTLPATPRLRINGHGPVTLEGGTAQTFIYSVRLSVAARSAAEARSMLRHAPLAVRRGDIVILTVPRGPVRARMVVKAPALSMVRIADSEGAVDASGIAGELDVESRGGDVTVDRIGGPCTVTTGGGDVRVGEVRGNLRCLTGGGRITLQAARQEATLETYGGDIVVGEVGGVLRAQTAAGNIRVHAAGGPVTAITGGGEVAIEKAGGTVTVRNLAGPVQLGAARGGFECQSASGGIRLSSVTGPIRVSTSLGSIVADLTGAHLGESFLATTGGDITVVIPSNLGVTIHAENRMADTLRRIVSEFPALPVVRVGSRVVAQGAVNGGGPVLRISGAGGTIYIKRR
;
A
#
# COMPACT_ATOMS: atom_id res chain seq x y z
N MET A 1 27.04 -3.72 9.26
CA MET A 1 26.84 -3.80 10.70
C MET A 1 26.69 -2.39 11.27
N ARG A 2 25.48 -1.90 11.39
CA ARG A 2 25.16 -0.72 12.21
C ARG A 2 23.92 -1.10 13.00
N ARG A 3 24.11 -1.31 14.30
CA ARG A 3 23.06 -1.56 15.28
C ARG A 3 22.31 -0.24 15.50
N SER A 4 21.04 -0.22 15.15
CA SER A 4 20.13 0.85 15.54
C SER A 4 19.89 0.78 17.04
N ALA A 5 20.28 1.85 17.73
CA ALA A 5 20.02 2.06 19.13
C ALA A 5 18.52 2.29 19.34
N LEU A 6 17.78 1.26 19.69
CA LEU A 6 16.50 1.34 20.38
C LEU A 6 16.81 1.78 21.82
N SER A 7 16.85 3.09 22.03
CA SER A 7 16.92 3.67 23.36
C SER A 7 15.60 3.37 24.09
N SER A 8 15.71 2.47 25.03
CA SER A 8 14.72 2.15 26.05
C SER A 8 14.17 3.41 26.72
N LEU A 9 12.94 3.80 26.38
CA LEU A 9 12.11 4.69 27.18
C LEU A 9 11.11 3.85 28.02
N ALA A 10 11.68 2.87 28.73
CA ALA A 10 10.99 2.15 29.81
C ALA A 10 11.37 2.80 31.14
N ALA A 11 10.79 3.95 31.44
CA ALA A 11 10.96 4.54 32.76
C ALA A 11 9.67 5.19 33.24
N LEU A 12 9.18 4.64 34.33
CA LEU A 12 8.17 5.14 35.27
C LEU A 12 6.72 5.24 34.79
N LEU A 13 6.08 4.10 34.58
CA LEU A 13 4.68 3.95 34.97
C LEU A 13 4.65 3.45 36.43
N ALA A 14 4.63 4.36 37.40
CA ALA A 14 4.34 4.01 38.80
C ALA A 14 2.95 3.37 38.86
N LEU A 15 2.84 2.22 39.49
CA LEU A 15 1.58 1.54 39.77
C LEU A 15 0.65 2.50 40.54
N VAL A 16 -0.42 2.95 39.90
CA VAL A 16 -1.50 3.67 40.54
C VAL A 16 -2.51 2.64 41.07
N PRO A 17 -2.90 2.65 42.37
CA PRO A 17 -3.85 1.70 42.91
C PRO A 17 -5.23 1.87 42.29
N LEU A 18 -5.91 0.73 42.01
CA LEU A 18 -7.28 0.66 41.51
C LEU A 18 -8.26 1.33 42.46
N GLY A 19 -8.78 2.49 42.05
CA GLY A 19 -9.94 3.14 42.68
C GLY A 19 -10.91 3.58 41.59
N ALA A 20 -12.14 3.07 41.62
CA ALA A 20 -13.18 3.31 40.64
C ALA A 20 -13.81 4.71 40.86
N ALA A 21 -13.20 5.72 40.30
CA ALA A 21 -13.77 7.03 39.91
C ALA A 21 -12.68 7.75 39.12
N GLY A 22 -13.02 8.34 37.96
CA GLY A 22 -12.04 9.06 37.14
C GLY A 22 -11.28 10.06 37.98
N GLN A 23 -10.00 9.85 38.19
CA GLN A 23 -9.16 10.83 38.88
C GLN A 23 -8.98 12.04 37.98
N GLU A 24 -9.14 13.24 38.56
CA GLU A 24 -8.75 14.47 37.88
C GLU A 24 -7.29 14.36 37.40
N PRO A 25 -6.96 14.92 36.21
CA PRO A 25 -5.60 14.85 35.69
C PRO A 25 -4.61 15.40 36.71
N ARG A 26 -3.67 14.57 37.12
CA ARG A 26 -2.57 15.04 38.00
C ARG A 26 -1.59 15.80 37.13
N GLU A 27 -1.39 17.05 37.46
CA GLU A 27 -0.37 17.91 36.90
C GLU A 27 0.97 17.58 37.56
N ALA A 28 1.97 17.19 36.77
CA ALA A 28 3.34 17.04 37.24
C ALA A 28 4.00 18.43 37.36
N ALA A 29 5.12 18.49 38.09
CA ALA A 29 5.88 19.74 38.21
C ALA A 29 6.35 20.23 36.80
N LEU A 30 6.35 21.57 36.65
CA LEU A 30 6.88 22.21 35.45
C LEU A 30 8.39 21.93 35.37
N GLU A 31 8.82 21.26 34.30
CA GLU A 31 10.20 20.87 34.07
C GLU A 31 10.88 21.80 33.07
N ARG A 32 12.15 22.13 33.31
CA ARG A 32 12.95 22.88 32.34
C ARG A 32 13.60 21.89 31.36
N GLU A 33 13.47 22.16 30.08
CA GLU A 33 14.06 21.37 28.98
C GLU A 33 15.02 22.24 28.15
N PRO A 34 15.93 21.62 27.36
CA PRO A 34 16.70 22.35 26.35
C PRO A 34 15.76 23.04 25.36
N GLY A 35 15.73 24.38 25.40
CA GLY A 35 14.88 25.19 24.51
C GLY A 35 13.50 25.56 25.06
N GLY A 36 13.17 25.24 26.32
CA GLY A 36 11.89 25.65 26.88
C GLY A 36 11.49 25.00 28.19
N TRP A 37 10.21 24.78 28.34
CA TRP A 37 9.57 24.21 29.53
C TRP A 37 8.55 23.16 29.11
N ALA A 38 8.39 22.13 29.91
CA ALA A 38 7.41 21.09 29.69
C ALA A 38 6.57 20.81 30.94
N LEU A 39 5.31 20.41 30.70
CA LEU A 39 4.35 20.04 31.72
C LEU A 39 3.68 18.73 31.29
N THR A 40 3.64 17.76 32.19
CA THR A 40 3.02 16.45 31.90
C THR A 40 1.73 16.29 32.70
N TYR A 41 0.66 15.99 32.01
CA TYR A 41 -0.63 15.60 32.58
C TYR A 41 -0.79 14.08 32.48
N GLN A 42 -1.17 13.45 33.57
CA GLN A 42 -1.45 12.02 33.64
C GLN A 42 -2.81 11.78 34.28
N GLY A 43 -3.50 10.77 33.78
CA GLY A 43 -4.78 10.40 34.36
C GLY A 43 -5.26 9.04 33.92
N THR A 44 -6.35 8.62 34.58
CA THR A 44 -7.05 7.39 34.24
C THR A 44 -8.53 7.69 34.01
N LEU A 45 -9.16 6.97 33.07
CA LEU A 45 -10.59 7.04 32.83
C LEU A 45 -11.17 5.62 32.80
N PRO A 46 -12.43 5.45 33.20
CA PRO A 46 -13.10 4.16 33.09
C PRO A 46 -13.11 3.61 31.67
N ALA A 47 -13.13 2.29 31.55
CA ALA A 47 -13.21 1.61 30.26
C ALA A 47 -14.47 2.02 29.49
N THR A 48 -14.28 2.27 28.18
CA THR A 48 -15.34 2.45 27.20
C THR A 48 -14.92 1.78 25.89
N PRO A 49 -15.84 1.34 25.05
CA PRO A 49 -15.49 0.70 23.79
C PRO A 49 -14.99 1.67 22.70
N ARG A 50 -15.13 2.98 22.90
CA ARG A 50 -14.86 3.99 21.89
C ARG A 50 -13.89 5.05 22.38
N LEU A 51 -12.97 5.45 21.50
CA LEU A 51 -11.97 6.50 21.77
C LEU A 51 -11.91 7.50 20.63
N ARG A 52 -11.90 8.78 20.96
CA ARG A 52 -11.59 9.87 20.04
C ARG A 52 -10.42 10.69 20.56
N ILE A 53 -9.41 10.87 19.72
CA ILE A 53 -8.26 11.72 20.00
C ILE A 53 -8.28 12.88 19.00
N ASN A 54 -8.31 14.11 19.52
CA ASN A 54 -8.14 15.33 18.74
C ASN A 54 -6.88 16.03 19.26
N GLY A 55 -5.83 16.10 18.46
CA GLY A 55 -4.59 16.63 18.98
C GLY A 55 -3.61 17.12 17.93
N HIS A 56 -2.72 18.02 18.34
CA HIS A 56 -1.63 18.53 17.55
C HIS A 56 -0.31 17.96 18.09
N GLY A 57 0.25 16.97 17.40
CA GLY A 57 1.52 16.37 17.77
C GLY A 57 1.50 14.84 17.74
N PRO A 58 2.61 14.19 18.08
CA PRO A 58 2.71 12.74 18.06
C PRO A 58 1.72 12.05 19.02
N VAL A 59 1.10 10.97 18.51
CA VAL A 59 0.15 10.13 19.27
C VAL A 59 0.64 8.69 19.25
N THR A 60 0.75 8.09 20.43
CA THR A 60 0.99 6.65 20.58
C THR A 60 -0.21 6.03 21.31
N LEU A 61 -0.88 5.08 20.65
CA LEU A 61 -2.04 4.36 21.19
C LEU A 61 -1.80 2.86 21.20
N GLU A 62 -1.95 2.26 22.36
CA GLU A 62 -1.86 0.82 22.63
C GLU A 62 -3.20 0.31 23.17
N GLY A 63 -3.98 -0.37 22.34
CA GLY A 63 -5.26 -0.96 22.73
C GLY A 63 -5.13 -2.40 23.22
N GLY A 64 -6.11 -2.83 24.03
CA GLY A 64 -6.19 -4.21 24.51
C GLY A 64 -5.21 -4.57 25.62
N THR A 65 -4.41 -3.63 26.11
CA THR A 65 -3.35 -3.89 27.10
C THR A 65 -3.70 -3.47 28.53
N ALA A 66 -4.77 -2.70 28.71
CA ALA A 66 -5.17 -2.14 30.00
C ALA A 66 -6.63 -2.46 30.37
N GLN A 67 -6.97 -2.41 31.67
CA GLN A 67 -8.34 -2.54 32.18
C GLN A 67 -9.11 -1.21 32.10
N THR A 68 -8.38 -0.11 32.13
CA THR A 68 -8.89 1.27 32.08
C THR A 68 -8.08 2.07 31.09
N PHE A 69 -8.56 3.26 30.70
CA PHE A 69 -7.72 4.18 29.96
C PHE A 69 -6.66 4.78 30.89
N ILE A 70 -5.40 4.71 30.45
CA ILE A 70 -4.27 5.38 31.08
C ILE A 70 -3.69 6.32 30.03
N TYR A 71 -3.65 7.61 30.32
CA TYR A 71 -3.12 8.57 29.39
C TYR A 71 -2.04 9.45 30.01
N SER A 72 -1.08 9.83 29.21
CA SER A 72 -0.04 10.82 29.51
C SER A 72 0.04 11.82 28.36
N VAL A 73 -0.10 13.09 28.66
CA VAL A 73 0.02 14.18 27.69
C VAL A 73 1.13 15.11 28.15
N ARG A 74 2.22 15.13 27.40
CA ARG A 74 3.33 16.06 27.63
C ARG A 74 3.17 17.27 26.71
N LEU A 75 3.04 18.44 27.31
CA LEU A 75 2.98 19.72 26.63
C LEU A 75 4.31 20.42 26.79
N SER A 76 4.89 20.91 25.72
CA SER A 76 6.15 21.69 25.76
C SER A 76 6.01 23.02 25.02
N VAL A 77 6.69 24.04 25.54
CA VAL A 77 6.63 25.40 25.02
C VAL A 77 7.98 26.08 25.10
N ALA A 78 8.33 26.87 24.10
CA ALA A 78 9.48 27.75 24.13
C ALA A 78 9.09 29.03 24.92
N ALA A 79 9.57 29.17 26.15
CA ALA A 79 9.34 30.32 27.02
C ALA A 79 10.61 30.73 27.74
N ARG A 80 10.77 32.03 27.99
CA ARG A 80 11.95 32.61 28.64
C ARG A 80 11.96 32.38 30.16
N SER A 81 10.79 32.24 30.77
CA SER A 81 10.63 32.06 32.20
C SER A 81 9.56 31.01 32.54
N ALA A 82 9.64 30.45 33.76
CA ALA A 82 8.65 29.55 34.28
C ALA A 82 7.25 30.18 34.39
N ALA A 83 7.17 31.46 34.68
CA ALA A 83 5.90 32.20 34.75
C ALA A 83 5.25 32.33 33.36
N GLU A 84 6.02 32.66 32.33
CA GLU A 84 5.55 32.71 30.96
C GLU A 84 5.10 31.31 30.48
N ALA A 85 5.89 30.28 30.75
CA ALA A 85 5.56 28.91 30.42
C ALA A 85 4.22 28.47 31.05
N ARG A 86 4.03 28.71 32.34
CA ARG A 86 2.78 28.45 33.02
C ARG A 86 1.59 29.20 32.41
N SER A 87 1.81 30.43 31.99
CA SER A 87 0.77 31.21 31.31
C SER A 87 0.35 30.61 29.98
N MET A 88 1.32 30.10 29.19
CA MET A 88 1.09 29.47 27.88
C MET A 88 0.48 28.08 28.02
N LEU A 89 0.84 27.34 29.08
CA LEU A 89 0.38 25.97 29.35
C LEU A 89 -0.90 25.91 30.21
N ARG A 90 -1.57 27.03 30.47
CA ARG A 90 -2.78 27.12 31.31
C ARG A 90 -3.95 26.26 30.83
N HIS A 91 -3.99 25.94 29.54
CA HIS A 91 -5.05 25.12 28.98
C HIS A 91 -4.65 23.66 29.04
N ALA A 92 -5.06 22.99 30.11
CA ALA A 92 -4.86 21.57 30.27
C ALA A 92 -5.52 20.78 29.12
N PRO A 93 -4.94 19.63 28.72
CA PRO A 93 -5.62 18.73 27.80
C PRO A 93 -6.94 18.28 28.43
N LEU A 94 -8.00 18.30 27.63
CA LEU A 94 -9.31 17.85 28.07
C LEU A 94 -9.42 16.32 27.86
N ALA A 95 -9.59 15.61 28.96
CA ALA A 95 -9.89 14.18 28.93
C ALA A 95 -11.28 13.97 29.56
N VAL A 96 -12.25 13.62 28.74
CA VAL A 96 -13.65 13.50 29.17
C VAL A 96 -14.25 12.19 28.70
N ARG A 97 -14.92 11.49 29.61
CA ARG A 97 -15.84 10.41 29.23
C ARG A 97 -17.23 10.99 28.97
N ARG A 98 -17.80 10.66 27.81
CA ARG A 98 -19.19 10.98 27.46
C ARG A 98 -19.92 9.69 27.05
N GLY A 99 -20.75 9.15 27.96
CA GLY A 99 -21.43 7.89 27.70
C GLY A 99 -20.45 6.73 27.46
N ASP A 100 -20.44 6.19 26.25
CA ASP A 100 -19.62 5.06 25.80
C ASP A 100 -18.33 5.46 25.06
N ILE A 101 -17.99 6.75 25.05
CA ILE A 101 -16.81 7.29 24.38
C ILE A 101 -15.90 8.08 25.35
N VAL A 102 -14.60 7.86 25.24
CA VAL A 102 -13.57 8.74 25.80
C VAL A 102 -13.09 9.70 24.71
N ILE A 103 -13.03 10.99 25.05
CA ILE A 103 -12.53 12.05 24.18
C ILE A 103 -11.31 12.67 24.83
N LEU A 104 -10.17 12.59 24.16
CA LEU A 104 -8.92 13.25 24.54
C LEU A 104 -8.69 14.41 23.54
N THR A 105 -8.61 15.63 24.05
CA THR A 105 -8.39 16.81 23.20
C THR A 105 -7.22 17.62 23.77
N VAL A 106 -6.27 17.93 22.91
CA VAL A 106 -5.20 18.89 23.18
C VAL A 106 -5.59 20.23 22.58
N PRO A 107 -5.59 21.32 23.35
CA PRO A 107 -5.91 22.66 22.84
C PRO A 107 -4.94 23.09 21.75
N ARG A 108 -5.43 23.82 20.75
CA ARG A 108 -4.60 24.48 19.74
C ARG A 108 -3.83 25.65 20.36
N GLY A 109 -2.56 25.80 19.99
CA GLY A 109 -1.74 26.91 20.47
C GLY A 109 -0.26 26.71 20.10
N PRO A 110 0.62 27.61 20.54
CA PRO A 110 2.06 27.50 20.32
C PRO A 110 2.73 26.46 21.22
N VAL A 111 2.01 25.36 21.48
CA VAL A 111 2.38 24.28 22.39
C VAL A 111 2.60 23.02 21.58
N ARG A 112 3.73 22.37 21.77
CA ARG A 112 3.97 21.02 21.23
C ARG A 112 3.42 19.99 22.20
N ALA A 113 2.61 19.08 21.71
CA ALA A 113 2.03 18.01 22.52
C ALA A 113 2.57 16.65 22.08
N ARG A 114 2.77 15.76 23.04
CA ARG A 114 2.99 14.33 22.81
C ARG A 114 2.01 13.56 23.67
N MET A 115 1.29 12.65 23.06
CA MET A 115 0.23 11.89 23.72
C MET A 115 0.58 10.40 23.69
N VAL A 116 0.47 9.76 24.85
CA VAL A 116 0.60 8.31 24.99
C VAL A 116 -0.66 7.80 25.70
N VAL A 117 -1.33 6.85 25.09
CA VAL A 117 -2.58 6.27 25.59
C VAL A 117 -2.48 4.76 25.59
N LYS A 118 -2.75 4.16 26.76
CA LYS A 118 -3.00 2.73 26.89
C LYS A 118 -4.48 2.54 27.18
N ALA A 119 -5.11 1.67 26.42
CA ALA A 119 -6.55 1.52 26.44
C ALA A 119 -6.97 0.05 26.60
N PRO A 120 -8.20 -0.20 27.08
CA PRO A 120 -8.82 -1.52 27.01
C PRO A 120 -9.10 -1.93 25.55
N ALA A 121 -9.78 -3.05 25.36
CA ALA A 121 -10.23 -3.45 24.03
C ALA A 121 -11.19 -2.38 23.45
N LEU A 122 -10.85 -1.86 22.27
CA LEU A 122 -11.58 -0.78 21.62
C LEU A 122 -12.31 -1.31 20.38
N SER A 123 -13.61 -0.98 20.27
CA SER A 123 -14.41 -1.27 19.08
C SER A 123 -14.33 -0.20 18.00
N MET A 124 -14.00 1.04 18.38
CA MET A 124 -13.84 2.16 17.46
C MET A 124 -12.83 3.17 18.01
N VAL A 125 -11.91 3.56 17.14
CA VAL A 125 -10.92 4.61 17.42
C VAL A 125 -10.92 5.61 16.29
N ARG A 126 -10.99 6.90 16.64
CA ARG A 126 -10.74 8.00 15.71
C ARG A 126 -9.63 8.89 16.22
N ILE A 127 -8.58 9.08 15.44
CA ILE A 127 -7.48 10.01 15.68
C ILE A 127 -7.54 11.10 14.61
N ALA A 128 -7.81 12.33 14.99
CA ALA A 128 -7.97 13.45 14.06
C ALA A 128 -7.02 14.59 14.39
N ASP A 129 -6.69 15.39 13.37
CA ASP A 129 -5.87 16.61 13.46
C ASP A 129 -4.43 16.39 13.99
N SER A 130 -3.86 15.18 13.86
CA SER A 130 -2.46 14.96 14.25
C SER A 130 -1.51 15.68 13.28
N GLU A 131 -0.57 16.46 13.81
CA GLU A 131 0.52 17.09 13.04
C GLU A 131 1.84 16.34 13.17
N GLY A 132 1.88 15.27 13.97
CA GLY A 132 3.04 14.44 14.23
C GLY A 132 2.81 12.99 13.85
N ALA A 133 3.81 12.17 14.16
CA ALA A 133 3.70 10.73 13.94
C ALA A 133 2.56 10.12 14.77
N VAL A 134 1.86 9.18 14.17
CA VAL A 134 0.81 8.39 14.83
C VAL A 134 1.22 6.94 14.85
N ASP A 135 1.34 6.37 16.05
CA ASP A 135 1.54 4.94 16.29
C ASP A 135 0.29 4.37 16.97
N ALA A 136 -0.46 3.51 16.30
CA ALA A 136 -1.67 2.90 16.83
C ALA A 136 -1.66 1.39 16.68
N SER A 137 -1.86 0.66 17.75
CA SER A 137 -1.80 -0.80 17.71
C SER A 137 -2.78 -1.49 18.66
N GLY A 138 -3.14 -2.75 18.36
CA GLY A 138 -3.95 -3.59 19.22
C GLY A 138 -5.42 -3.15 19.32
N ILE A 139 -6.01 -2.63 18.24
CA ILE A 139 -7.39 -2.18 18.20
C ILE A 139 -8.27 -3.31 17.70
N ALA A 140 -9.20 -3.78 18.53
CA ALA A 140 -10.06 -4.91 18.22
C ALA A 140 -11.09 -4.61 17.11
N GLY A 141 -11.52 -3.37 16.98
CA GLY A 141 -12.49 -2.90 16.00
C GLY A 141 -11.92 -1.96 14.96
N GLU A 142 -12.68 -0.92 14.64
CA GLU A 142 -12.39 0.06 13.60
C GLU A 142 -11.36 1.11 14.02
N LEU A 143 -10.47 1.46 13.11
CA LEU A 143 -9.51 2.55 13.26
C LEU A 143 -9.62 3.55 12.11
N ASP A 144 -9.81 4.83 12.45
CA ASP A 144 -9.78 5.96 11.53
C ASP A 144 -8.71 6.97 11.97
N VAL A 145 -7.71 7.21 11.12
CA VAL A 145 -6.58 8.13 11.36
C VAL A 145 -6.54 9.20 10.30
N GLU A 146 -6.66 10.45 10.72
CA GLU A 146 -6.44 11.63 9.89
C GLU A 146 -5.23 12.41 10.42
N SER A 147 -4.12 12.43 9.68
CA SER A 147 -2.92 13.20 9.99
C SER A 147 -2.67 14.27 8.93
N ARG A 148 -2.18 15.44 9.33
CA ARG A 148 -1.85 16.52 8.39
C ARG A 148 -0.53 16.32 7.66
N GLY A 149 0.39 15.50 8.20
CA GLY A 149 1.68 15.34 7.55
C GLY A 149 2.69 14.41 8.23
N GLY A 150 2.38 13.84 9.37
CA GLY A 150 3.27 12.91 10.08
C GLY A 150 3.20 11.49 9.52
N ASP A 151 4.23 10.70 9.80
CA ASP A 151 4.24 9.27 9.54
C ASP A 151 3.15 8.57 10.37
N VAL A 152 2.51 7.58 9.78
CA VAL A 152 1.48 6.78 10.44
C VAL A 152 1.89 5.32 10.45
N THR A 153 1.99 4.75 11.63
CA THR A 153 2.21 3.32 11.83
C THR A 153 0.99 2.71 12.51
N VAL A 154 0.42 1.69 11.90
CA VAL A 154 -0.72 0.96 12.47
C VAL A 154 -0.46 -0.54 12.44
N ASP A 155 -0.82 -1.24 13.50
CA ASP A 155 -0.60 -2.68 13.61
C ASP A 155 -1.66 -3.39 14.45
N ARG A 156 -1.98 -4.64 14.11
CA ARG A 156 -2.96 -5.50 14.80
C ARG A 156 -4.33 -4.83 14.94
N ILE A 157 -4.92 -4.49 13.78
CA ILE A 157 -6.28 -3.92 13.70
C ILE A 157 -7.26 -5.04 13.37
N GLY A 158 -8.26 -5.23 14.23
CA GLY A 158 -9.25 -6.30 14.10
C GLY A 158 -10.40 -5.99 13.13
N GLY A 159 -10.71 -4.73 12.90
CA GLY A 159 -11.78 -4.24 12.03
C GLY A 159 -11.26 -3.46 10.81
N PRO A 160 -12.14 -2.68 10.17
CA PRO A 160 -11.76 -1.76 9.09
C PRO A 160 -10.72 -0.73 9.56
N CYS A 161 -9.80 -0.38 8.66
CA CYS A 161 -8.75 0.60 8.94
C CYS A 161 -8.69 1.64 7.83
N THR A 162 -8.86 2.90 8.19
CA THR A 162 -8.68 4.04 7.29
C THR A 162 -7.55 4.92 7.81
N VAL A 163 -6.58 5.21 6.93
CA VAL A 163 -5.45 6.08 7.23
C VAL A 163 -5.33 7.13 6.16
N THR A 164 -5.39 8.39 6.55
CA THR A 164 -5.14 9.53 5.66
C THR A 164 -4.05 10.42 6.26
N THR A 165 -3.00 10.70 5.49
CA THR A 165 -1.95 11.64 5.89
C THR A 165 -1.60 12.60 4.76
N GLY A 166 -1.27 13.84 5.09
CA GLY A 166 -0.93 14.86 4.10
C GLY A 166 0.40 14.64 3.39
N GLY A 167 1.32 13.83 3.94
CA GLY A 167 2.63 13.65 3.30
C GLY A 167 3.56 12.62 3.92
N GLY A 168 3.26 12.09 5.11
CA GLY A 168 4.10 11.11 5.80
C GLY A 168 4.02 9.71 5.22
N ASP A 169 4.97 8.89 5.59
CA ASP A 169 4.97 7.46 5.28
C ASP A 169 3.86 6.74 6.07
N VAL A 170 3.23 5.76 5.41
CA VAL A 170 2.23 4.89 6.05
C VAL A 170 2.78 3.48 6.15
N ARG A 171 2.89 2.97 7.37
CA ARG A 171 3.31 1.60 7.66
C ARG A 171 2.18 0.83 8.32
N VAL A 172 1.73 -0.20 7.65
CA VAL A 172 0.63 -1.06 8.12
C VAL A 172 1.16 -2.47 8.36
N GLY A 173 1.04 -2.95 9.59
CA GLY A 173 1.31 -4.33 9.97
C GLY A 173 0.15 -5.24 9.54
N GLU A 174 -0.61 -5.78 10.51
CA GLU A 174 -1.76 -6.64 10.24
C GLU A 174 -3.09 -5.92 10.38
N VAL A 175 -3.96 -6.05 9.36
CA VAL A 175 -5.35 -5.58 9.37
C VAL A 175 -6.27 -6.74 8.99
N ARG A 176 -7.28 -7.03 9.82
CA ARG A 176 -8.25 -8.10 9.54
C ARG A 176 -9.44 -7.66 8.71
N GLY A 177 -9.81 -6.39 8.79
CA GLY A 177 -10.87 -5.79 7.98
C GLY A 177 -10.36 -5.20 6.66
N ASN A 178 -11.21 -4.41 6.01
CA ASN A 178 -10.84 -3.64 4.83
C ASN A 178 -9.84 -2.54 5.20
N LEU A 179 -8.87 -2.30 4.33
CA LEU A 179 -7.86 -1.29 4.50
C LEU A 179 -7.98 -0.20 3.43
N ARG A 180 -7.98 1.05 3.86
CA ARG A 180 -7.83 2.21 2.98
C ARG A 180 -6.71 3.11 3.49
N CYS A 181 -5.68 3.32 2.66
CA CYS A 181 -4.58 4.24 2.95
C CYS A 181 -4.46 5.30 1.87
N LEU A 182 -4.37 6.55 2.28
CA LEU A 182 -4.11 7.70 1.41
C LEU A 182 -2.98 8.54 2.00
N THR A 183 -1.93 8.81 1.21
CA THR A 183 -0.88 9.77 1.58
C THR A 183 -0.59 10.75 0.45
N GLY A 184 -0.25 11.99 0.80
CA GLY A 184 0.07 13.02 -0.19
C GLY A 184 1.41 12.81 -0.90
N GLY A 185 2.36 12.07 -0.32
CA GLY A 185 3.68 11.89 -0.95
C GLY A 185 4.53 10.78 -0.37
N GLY A 186 4.17 10.25 0.78
CA GLY A 186 4.94 9.22 1.49
C GLY A 186 4.81 7.84 0.87
N ARG A 187 5.69 6.97 1.28
CA ARG A 187 5.63 5.54 0.94
C ARG A 187 4.51 4.85 1.71
N ILE A 188 3.83 3.91 1.06
CA ILE A 188 2.90 2.99 1.74
C ILE A 188 3.53 1.61 1.79
N THR A 189 3.66 1.07 2.99
CA THR A 189 4.12 -0.31 3.22
C THR A 189 3.04 -1.07 3.97
N LEU A 190 2.52 -2.12 3.36
CA LEU A 190 1.52 -3.03 3.94
C LEU A 190 2.14 -4.41 4.12
N GLN A 191 2.12 -4.93 5.35
CA GLN A 191 2.56 -6.30 5.61
C GLN A 191 1.46 -7.30 5.26
N ALA A 192 0.27 -7.16 5.86
CA ALA A 192 -0.86 -8.05 5.57
C ALA A 192 -2.22 -7.38 5.78
N ALA A 193 -3.16 -7.60 4.84
CA ALA A 193 -4.58 -7.33 5.01
C ALA A 193 -5.40 -8.57 4.66
N ARG A 194 -6.34 -8.96 5.53
CA ARG A 194 -7.12 -10.20 5.32
C ARG A 194 -8.23 -10.05 4.30
N GLN A 195 -8.71 -8.83 4.09
CA GLN A 195 -9.80 -8.50 3.16
C GLN A 195 -9.27 -7.63 2.01
N GLU A 196 -10.02 -6.61 1.62
CA GLU A 196 -9.65 -5.71 0.54
C GLU A 196 -8.67 -4.63 1.02
N ALA A 197 -7.78 -4.21 0.13
CA ALA A 197 -6.89 -3.09 0.37
C ALA A 197 -6.94 -2.08 -0.79
N THR A 198 -7.10 -0.80 -0.44
CA THR A 198 -6.98 0.34 -1.34
C THR A 198 -5.87 1.26 -0.84
N LEU A 199 -4.82 1.40 -1.64
CA LEU A 199 -3.60 2.12 -1.30
C LEU A 199 -3.33 3.20 -2.35
N GLU A 200 -3.30 4.45 -1.93
CA GLU A 200 -3.13 5.60 -2.82
C GLU A 200 -2.04 6.54 -2.30
N THR A 201 -1.10 6.90 -3.16
CA THR A 201 -0.10 7.94 -2.88
C THR A 201 0.15 8.79 -4.12
N TYR A 202 0.49 10.07 -3.94
CA TYR A 202 0.82 10.91 -5.09
C TYR A 202 2.28 10.76 -5.57
N GLY A 203 3.21 10.38 -4.69
CA GLY A 203 4.62 10.34 -5.08
C GLY A 203 5.41 9.13 -4.62
N GLY A 204 5.03 8.49 -3.54
CA GLY A 204 5.78 7.41 -2.92
C GLY A 204 5.59 6.05 -3.56
N ASP A 205 6.46 5.12 -3.18
CA ASP A 205 6.31 3.71 -3.55
C ASP A 205 5.18 3.04 -2.76
N ILE A 206 4.58 2.02 -3.35
CA ILE A 206 3.64 1.13 -2.68
C ILE A 206 4.25 -0.27 -2.62
N VAL A 207 4.44 -0.77 -1.41
CA VAL A 207 4.98 -2.11 -1.16
C VAL A 207 3.95 -2.93 -0.38
N VAL A 208 3.53 -4.03 -0.96
CA VAL A 208 2.48 -4.90 -0.42
C VAL A 208 3.03 -6.31 -0.20
N GLY A 209 2.94 -6.79 1.02
CA GLY A 209 3.19 -8.19 1.37
C GLY A 209 2.01 -9.05 0.93
N GLU A 210 0.98 -9.17 1.75
CA GLU A 210 -0.16 -10.05 1.46
C GLU A 210 -1.51 -9.33 1.58
N VAL A 211 -2.40 -9.57 0.60
CA VAL A 211 -3.80 -9.14 0.65
C VAL A 211 -4.70 -10.35 0.38
N GLY A 212 -5.64 -10.65 1.28
CA GLY A 212 -6.53 -11.80 1.12
C GLY A 212 -7.59 -11.62 0.03
N GLY A 213 -8.03 -10.39 -0.22
CA GLY A 213 -9.07 -10.02 -1.18
C GLY A 213 -8.55 -9.21 -2.37
N VAL A 214 -9.35 -8.23 -2.78
CA VAL A 214 -9.05 -7.30 -3.87
C VAL A 214 -7.97 -6.29 -3.45
N LEU A 215 -7.00 -6.06 -4.31
CA LEU A 215 -5.99 -5.01 -4.14
C LEU A 215 -6.15 -3.92 -5.21
N ARG A 216 -6.24 -2.67 -4.77
CA ARG A 216 -6.09 -1.48 -5.60
C ARG A 216 -4.90 -0.67 -5.12
N ALA A 217 -3.89 -0.51 -5.96
CA ALA A 217 -2.69 0.26 -5.65
C ALA A 217 -2.50 1.34 -6.71
N GLN A 218 -2.42 2.60 -6.29
CA GLN A 218 -2.27 3.72 -7.19
C GLN A 218 -1.20 4.69 -6.68
N THR A 219 -0.27 5.05 -7.56
CA THR A 219 0.70 6.12 -7.31
C THR A 219 0.87 6.97 -8.57
N ALA A 220 1.22 8.25 -8.42
CA ALA A 220 1.49 9.08 -9.60
C ALA A 220 2.89 8.83 -10.20
N ALA A 221 3.90 8.51 -9.37
CA ALA A 221 5.27 8.37 -9.84
C ALA A 221 6.09 7.23 -9.23
N GLY A 222 5.65 6.63 -8.14
CA GLY A 222 6.38 5.59 -7.41
C GLY A 222 6.27 4.19 -8.03
N ASN A 223 7.04 3.28 -7.49
CA ASN A 223 6.97 1.87 -7.83
C ASN A 223 5.83 1.18 -7.08
N ILE A 224 5.26 0.15 -7.70
CA ILE A 224 4.27 -0.73 -7.07
C ILE A 224 4.83 -2.14 -7.02
N ARG A 225 5.05 -2.67 -5.81
CA ARG A 225 5.53 -4.05 -5.60
C ARG A 225 4.51 -4.82 -4.77
N VAL A 226 4.03 -5.92 -5.31
CA VAL A 226 3.04 -6.79 -4.68
C VAL A 226 3.59 -8.21 -4.61
N HIS A 227 3.73 -8.75 -3.39
CA HIS A 227 4.14 -10.13 -3.21
C HIS A 227 2.97 -11.08 -3.49
N ALA A 228 1.83 -10.92 -2.81
CA ALA A 228 0.67 -11.77 -3.04
C ALA A 228 -0.67 -11.05 -2.83
N ALA A 229 -1.62 -11.34 -3.71
CA ALA A 229 -3.03 -10.99 -3.51
C ALA A 229 -3.90 -12.23 -3.78
N GLY A 230 -4.86 -12.51 -2.90
CA GLY A 230 -5.79 -13.62 -3.04
C GLY A 230 -6.87 -13.39 -4.09
N GLY A 231 -7.17 -12.13 -4.40
CA GLY A 231 -8.15 -11.68 -5.38
C GLY A 231 -7.54 -10.94 -6.58
N PRO A 232 -8.40 -10.19 -7.31
CA PRO A 232 -7.97 -9.30 -8.38
C PRO A 232 -7.04 -8.18 -7.91
N VAL A 233 -6.11 -7.78 -8.80
CA VAL A 233 -5.16 -6.68 -8.56
C VAL A 233 -5.34 -5.60 -9.61
N THR A 234 -5.50 -4.36 -9.16
CA THR A 234 -5.41 -3.17 -10.03
C THR A 234 -4.22 -2.33 -9.60
N ALA A 235 -3.25 -2.15 -10.49
CA ALA A 235 -2.05 -1.34 -10.24
C ALA A 235 -1.96 -0.21 -11.27
N ILE A 236 -1.88 1.04 -10.78
CA ILE A 236 -1.82 2.23 -11.62
C ILE A 236 -0.63 3.08 -11.19
N THR A 237 0.29 3.34 -12.10
CA THR A 237 1.41 4.28 -11.87
C THR A 237 1.68 5.13 -13.10
N GLY A 238 2.10 6.38 -12.87
CA GLY A 238 2.54 7.26 -13.96
C GLY A 238 4.00 7.04 -14.38
N GLY A 239 4.85 6.46 -13.54
CA GLY A 239 6.28 6.42 -13.89
C GLY A 239 7.16 5.43 -13.16
N GLY A 240 6.66 4.47 -12.45
CA GLY A 240 7.47 3.49 -11.72
C GLY A 240 7.41 2.08 -12.28
N GLU A 241 8.23 1.23 -11.73
CA GLU A 241 8.13 -0.22 -11.94
C GLU A 241 6.85 -0.78 -11.30
N VAL A 242 6.18 -1.68 -12.01
CA VAL A 242 5.11 -2.50 -11.44
C VAL A 242 5.56 -3.95 -11.40
N ALA A 243 5.74 -4.50 -10.20
CA ALA A 243 6.13 -5.88 -9.99
C ALA A 243 5.07 -6.60 -9.15
N ILE A 244 4.42 -7.62 -9.71
CA ILE A 244 3.40 -8.42 -9.05
C ILE A 244 3.85 -9.88 -9.11
N GLU A 245 4.12 -10.50 -7.96
CA GLU A 245 4.58 -11.89 -7.96
C GLU A 245 3.42 -12.87 -8.12
N LYS A 246 2.33 -12.69 -7.35
CA LYS A 246 1.18 -13.61 -7.37
C LYS A 246 -0.15 -12.87 -7.23
N ALA A 247 -1.12 -13.22 -8.08
CA ALA A 247 -2.50 -12.78 -7.97
C ALA A 247 -3.48 -13.96 -8.12
N GLY A 248 -4.44 -14.07 -7.23
CA GLY A 248 -5.48 -15.09 -7.26
C GLY A 248 -6.61 -14.79 -8.24
N GLY A 249 -6.65 -13.58 -8.80
CA GLY A 249 -7.64 -13.12 -9.77
C GLY A 249 -7.00 -12.44 -10.98
N THR A 250 -7.81 -11.67 -11.70
CA THR A 250 -7.36 -10.86 -12.84
C THR A 250 -6.43 -9.74 -12.37
N VAL A 251 -5.37 -9.50 -13.15
CA VAL A 251 -4.43 -8.38 -12.93
C VAL A 251 -4.65 -7.33 -14.00
N THR A 252 -4.93 -6.11 -13.58
CA THR A 252 -5.04 -4.94 -14.48
C THR A 252 -3.94 -3.95 -14.13
N VAL A 253 -3.08 -3.64 -15.09
CA VAL A 253 -1.98 -2.68 -14.94
C VAL A 253 -2.14 -1.53 -15.93
N ARG A 254 -2.06 -0.31 -15.43
CA ARG A 254 -1.90 0.90 -16.26
C ARG A 254 -0.62 1.61 -15.84
N ASN A 255 0.32 1.67 -16.75
CA ASN A 255 1.62 2.30 -16.52
C ASN A 255 1.97 3.24 -17.69
N LEU A 256 2.35 4.48 -17.41
CA LEU A 256 2.82 5.36 -18.49
C LEU A 256 4.29 5.08 -18.83
N ALA A 257 5.14 4.87 -17.81
CA ALA A 257 6.56 4.60 -18.04
C ALA A 257 7.12 3.66 -16.98
N GLY A 258 8.04 2.79 -17.38
CA GLY A 258 8.71 1.83 -16.50
C GLY A 258 8.31 0.38 -16.78
N PRO A 259 9.11 -0.57 -16.31
CA PRO A 259 8.89 -1.98 -16.56
C PRO A 259 7.68 -2.53 -15.80
N VAL A 260 7.00 -3.50 -16.40
CA VAL A 260 5.93 -4.26 -15.77
C VAL A 260 6.33 -5.73 -15.71
N GLN A 261 6.29 -6.32 -14.53
CA GLN A 261 6.62 -7.71 -14.29
C GLN A 261 5.46 -8.42 -13.57
N LEU A 262 4.99 -9.50 -14.16
CA LEU A 262 3.96 -10.36 -13.58
C LEU A 262 4.47 -11.79 -13.46
N GLY A 263 4.53 -12.33 -12.26
CA GLY A 263 4.92 -13.72 -11.99
C GLY A 263 3.77 -14.68 -12.30
N ALA A 264 2.64 -14.56 -11.60
CA ALA A 264 1.50 -15.43 -11.81
C ALA A 264 0.16 -14.72 -11.60
N ALA A 265 -0.85 -15.07 -12.43
CA ALA A 265 -2.22 -14.64 -12.27
C ALA A 265 -3.21 -15.76 -12.64
N ARG A 266 -4.24 -15.96 -11.82
CA ARG A 266 -5.25 -17.01 -12.03
C ARG A 266 -6.48 -16.56 -12.82
N GLY A 267 -6.62 -15.28 -13.15
CA GLY A 267 -7.83 -14.73 -13.77
C GLY A 267 -7.60 -13.97 -15.09
N GLY A 268 -6.40 -13.97 -15.62
CA GLY A 268 -6.01 -13.20 -16.81
C GLY A 268 -5.16 -11.98 -16.49
N PHE A 269 -4.65 -11.34 -17.55
CA PHE A 269 -3.78 -10.16 -17.43
C PHE A 269 -4.14 -9.11 -18.47
N GLU A 270 -4.43 -7.91 -18.03
CA GLU A 270 -4.61 -6.73 -18.86
C GLU A 270 -3.54 -5.69 -18.51
N CYS A 271 -2.74 -5.30 -19.49
CA CYS A 271 -1.70 -4.29 -19.30
C CYS A 271 -1.69 -3.28 -20.44
N GLN A 272 -1.77 -2.00 -20.07
CA GLN A 272 -1.60 -0.88 -20.98
C GLN A 272 -0.41 -0.04 -20.50
N SER A 273 0.61 0.07 -21.36
CA SER A 273 1.80 0.87 -21.11
C SER A 273 2.06 1.83 -22.27
N ALA A 274 2.57 3.02 -22.00
CA ALA A 274 3.05 3.90 -23.06
C ALA A 274 4.52 3.59 -23.38
N SER A 275 5.36 3.38 -22.34
CA SER A 275 6.76 2.98 -22.53
C SER A 275 7.23 2.07 -21.40
N GLY A 276 8.04 1.08 -21.73
CA GLY A 276 8.59 0.13 -20.80
C GLY A 276 8.37 -1.31 -21.23
N GLY A 277 9.30 -2.18 -20.88
CA GLY A 277 9.22 -3.61 -21.15
C GLY A 277 8.14 -4.28 -20.28
N ILE A 278 7.41 -5.22 -20.87
CA ILE A 278 6.41 -6.01 -20.16
C ILE A 278 6.84 -7.47 -20.16
N ARG A 279 6.99 -8.04 -18.97
CA ARG A 279 7.29 -9.46 -18.80
C ARG A 279 6.18 -10.12 -18.02
N LEU A 280 5.66 -11.21 -18.53
CA LEU A 280 4.65 -12.00 -17.85
C LEU A 280 4.98 -13.49 -17.90
N SER A 281 4.57 -14.19 -16.85
CA SER A 281 4.71 -15.63 -16.70
C SER A 281 3.44 -16.20 -16.07
N SER A 282 3.18 -17.49 -16.27
CA SER A 282 2.14 -18.26 -15.55
C SER A 282 0.77 -17.58 -15.40
N VAL A 283 0.24 -17.06 -16.51
CA VAL A 283 -1.11 -16.48 -16.55
C VAL A 283 -2.13 -17.52 -16.99
N THR A 284 -3.17 -17.71 -16.19
CA THR A 284 -4.32 -18.56 -16.51
C THR A 284 -5.49 -17.68 -16.88
N GLY A 285 -5.91 -17.72 -18.16
CA GLY A 285 -6.99 -16.88 -18.68
C GLY A 285 -6.54 -15.96 -19.82
N PRO A 286 -7.38 -15.00 -20.24
CA PRO A 286 -7.06 -14.13 -21.37
C PRO A 286 -5.93 -13.15 -21.03
N ILE A 287 -5.05 -12.91 -22.01
CA ILE A 287 -3.95 -11.96 -21.90
C ILE A 287 -4.20 -10.83 -22.90
N ARG A 288 -4.28 -9.59 -22.42
CA ARG A 288 -4.40 -8.37 -23.24
C ARG A 288 -3.31 -7.39 -22.85
N VAL A 289 -2.27 -7.33 -23.66
CA VAL A 289 -1.09 -6.51 -23.39
C VAL A 289 -0.83 -5.59 -24.55
N SER A 290 -0.73 -4.30 -24.29
CA SER A 290 -0.34 -3.31 -25.28
C SER A 290 0.69 -2.33 -24.71
N THR A 291 1.72 -2.02 -25.52
CA THR A 291 2.68 -0.97 -25.24
C THR A 291 2.99 -0.18 -26.50
N SER A 292 3.30 1.11 -26.38
CA SER A 292 3.75 1.87 -27.56
C SER A 292 5.25 1.68 -27.79
N LEU A 293 6.07 1.83 -26.75
CA LEU A 293 7.53 1.70 -26.83
C LEU A 293 8.02 0.72 -25.76
N GLY A 294 8.25 -0.51 -26.13
CA GLY A 294 8.78 -1.52 -25.23
C GLY A 294 8.62 -2.93 -25.74
N SER A 295 9.49 -3.81 -25.29
CA SER A 295 9.42 -5.23 -25.65
C SER A 295 8.44 -5.97 -24.74
N ILE A 296 7.75 -6.96 -25.29
CA ILE A 296 6.86 -7.85 -24.56
C ILE A 296 7.49 -9.24 -24.52
N VAL A 297 7.64 -9.81 -23.35
CA VAL A 297 8.07 -11.19 -23.14
C VAL A 297 6.96 -11.94 -22.41
N ALA A 298 6.33 -12.88 -23.11
CA ALA A 298 5.25 -13.70 -22.60
C ALA A 298 5.65 -15.17 -22.51
N ASP A 299 5.82 -15.70 -21.30
CA ASP A 299 6.00 -17.14 -21.06
C ASP A 299 4.63 -17.75 -20.75
N LEU A 300 4.08 -18.53 -21.68
CA LEU A 300 2.73 -19.07 -21.61
C LEU A 300 2.70 -20.42 -20.88
N THR A 301 3.14 -20.46 -19.65
CA THR A 301 3.17 -21.69 -18.81
C THR A 301 1.83 -22.02 -18.15
N GLY A 302 0.72 -21.49 -18.62
CA GLY A 302 -0.60 -21.75 -18.04
C GLY A 302 -1.40 -22.82 -18.79
N ALA A 303 -2.04 -23.71 -18.08
CA ALA A 303 -2.84 -24.80 -18.65
C ALA A 303 -4.12 -24.32 -19.40
N HIS A 304 -4.57 -23.10 -19.19
CA HIS A 304 -5.80 -22.55 -19.78
C HIS A 304 -5.60 -21.10 -20.22
N LEU A 305 -5.19 -20.94 -21.49
CA LEU A 305 -5.13 -19.63 -22.12
C LEU A 305 -6.50 -19.30 -22.71
N GLY A 306 -7.02 -18.09 -22.47
CA GLY A 306 -8.16 -17.55 -23.20
C GLY A 306 -7.75 -16.84 -24.50
N GLU A 307 -8.70 -16.33 -25.26
CA GLU A 307 -8.39 -15.45 -26.39
C GLU A 307 -7.49 -14.28 -25.94
N SER A 308 -6.33 -14.16 -26.56
CA SER A 308 -5.26 -13.29 -26.10
C SER A 308 -4.77 -12.35 -27.19
N PHE A 309 -4.29 -11.19 -26.77
CA PHE A 309 -3.78 -10.15 -27.66
C PHE A 309 -2.50 -9.52 -27.09
N LEU A 310 -1.43 -9.51 -27.87
CA LEU A 310 -0.16 -8.86 -27.55
C LEU A 310 0.17 -7.85 -28.65
N ALA A 311 0.42 -6.59 -28.29
CA ALA A 311 0.75 -5.56 -29.28
C ALA A 311 1.85 -4.62 -28.79
N THR A 312 2.77 -4.29 -29.70
CA THR A 312 3.72 -3.19 -29.52
C THR A 312 3.91 -2.42 -30.83
N THR A 313 4.09 -1.11 -30.72
CA THR A 313 4.43 -0.29 -31.88
C THR A 313 5.94 -0.24 -32.10
N GLY A 314 6.73 -0.19 -31.03
CA GLY A 314 8.20 -0.12 -31.10
C GLY A 314 8.86 -1.03 -30.08
N GLY A 315 9.23 -2.21 -30.45
CA GLY A 315 9.90 -3.19 -29.61
C GLY A 315 9.63 -4.62 -30.07
N ASP A 316 10.36 -5.56 -29.51
CA ASP A 316 10.22 -6.97 -29.86
C ASP A 316 9.09 -7.62 -29.04
N ILE A 317 8.43 -8.62 -29.63
CA ILE A 317 7.51 -9.49 -28.94
C ILE A 317 8.09 -10.89 -28.90
N THR A 318 8.38 -11.42 -27.74
CA THR A 318 8.80 -12.81 -27.56
C THR A 318 7.70 -13.58 -26.87
N VAL A 319 7.21 -14.63 -27.50
CA VAL A 319 6.23 -15.55 -26.91
C VAL A 319 6.88 -16.92 -26.79
N VAL A 320 6.89 -17.47 -25.59
CA VAL A 320 7.40 -18.82 -25.31
C VAL A 320 6.21 -19.73 -25.03
N ILE A 321 6.05 -20.75 -25.91
CA ILE A 321 4.92 -21.68 -25.88
C ILE A 321 5.40 -23.06 -25.40
N PRO A 322 4.88 -23.57 -24.30
CA PRO A 322 5.21 -24.91 -23.84
C PRO A 322 4.57 -25.99 -24.71
N SER A 323 5.16 -27.16 -24.75
CA SER A 323 4.72 -28.28 -25.61
C SER A 323 3.29 -28.80 -25.28
N ASN A 324 2.82 -28.58 -24.06
CA ASN A 324 1.49 -28.98 -23.58
C ASN A 324 0.38 -27.92 -23.82
N LEU A 325 0.70 -26.78 -24.42
CA LEU A 325 -0.27 -25.74 -24.71
C LEU A 325 -0.62 -25.71 -26.21
N GLY A 326 -1.84 -26.12 -26.54
CA GLY A 326 -2.42 -25.93 -27.87
C GLY A 326 -2.93 -24.49 -28.04
N VAL A 327 -2.52 -23.82 -29.14
CA VAL A 327 -2.89 -22.44 -29.44
C VAL A 327 -2.96 -22.19 -30.94
N THR A 328 -3.89 -21.35 -31.37
CA THR A 328 -3.97 -20.86 -32.76
C THR A 328 -3.35 -19.47 -32.82
N ILE A 329 -2.27 -19.32 -33.57
CA ILE A 329 -1.50 -18.07 -33.64
C ILE A 329 -1.91 -17.28 -34.86
N HIS A 330 -2.15 -15.98 -34.66
CA HIS A 330 -2.27 -14.97 -35.71
C HIS A 330 -1.26 -13.85 -35.42
N ALA A 331 -0.06 -13.96 -35.98
CA ALA A 331 1.00 -12.97 -35.86
C ALA A 331 1.07 -12.08 -37.09
N GLU A 332 1.12 -10.78 -36.88
CA GLU A 332 1.25 -9.77 -37.95
C GLU A 332 2.33 -8.75 -37.58
N ASN A 333 3.25 -8.47 -38.47
CA ASN A 333 4.17 -7.35 -38.39
C ASN A 333 3.91 -6.38 -39.54
N ARG A 334 3.64 -5.12 -39.25
CA ARG A 334 3.22 -4.11 -40.20
C ARG A 334 4.38 -3.44 -40.95
N MET A 335 5.60 -3.55 -40.44
CA MET A 335 6.81 -3.08 -41.14
C MET A 335 7.55 -4.24 -41.76
N ALA A 336 7.24 -4.52 -43.02
CA ALA A 336 7.78 -5.63 -43.75
C ALA A 336 8.93 -5.23 -44.66
N ASP A 337 10.00 -4.71 -44.11
CA ASP A 337 11.28 -4.52 -44.80
C ASP A 337 11.94 -5.88 -45.11
N THR A 338 11.79 -6.87 -44.22
CA THR A 338 12.29 -8.23 -44.41
C THR A 338 11.32 -9.28 -43.88
N LEU A 339 11.40 -10.54 -44.36
CA LEU A 339 10.66 -11.67 -43.80
C LEU A 339 11.09 -12.02 -42.38
N ARG A 340 12.28 -11.59 -41.93
CA ARG A 340 12.82 -11.85 -40.60
C ARG A 340 12.09 -11.08 -39.47
N ARG A 341 11.08 -10.29 -39.80
CA ARG A 341 10.24 -9.59 -38.80
C ARG A 341 9.33 -10.52 -37.99
N ILE A 342 9.17 -11.77 -38.43
CA ILE A 342 8.59 -12.85 -37.65
C ILE A 342 9.53 -14.04 -37.71
N VAL A 343 9.96 -14.54 -36.58
CA VAL A 343 10.81 -15.71 -36.41
C VAL A 343 10.07 -16.74 -35.60
N SER A 344 9.78 -17.91 -36.20
CA SER A 344 9.07 -19.00 -35.53
C SER A 344 9.92 -20.26 -35.49
N GLU A 345 9.93 -20.91 -34.33
CA GLU A 345 10.51 -22.25 -34.13
C GLU A 345 9.50 -23.37 -34.43
N PHE A 346 8.28 -23.03 -34.85
CA PHE A 346 7.22 -23.99 -35.15
C PHE A 346 7.10 -24.14 -36.69
N PRO A 347 7.37 -25.34 -37.26
CA PRO A 347 7.20 -25.58 -38.68
C PRO A 347 5.75 -25.38 -39.19
N ALA A 348 4.79 -25.56 -38.32
CA ALA A 348 3.36 -25.36 -38.62
C ALA A 348 2.95 -23.88 -38.78
N LEU A 349 3.88 -22.93 -38.59
CA LEU A 349 3.64 -21.48 -38.71
C LEU A 349 4.47 -20.95 -39.92
N PRO A 350 3.98 -21.08 -41.14
CA PRO A 350 4.65 -20.50 -42.31
C PRO A 350 4.63 -18.96 -42.18
N VAL A 351 5.79 -18.36 -42.42
CA VAL A 351 5.94 -16.89 -42.44
C VAL A 351 5.86 -16.42 -43.89
N VAL A 352 4.84 -15.62 -44.18
CA VAL A 352 4.57 -15.14 -45.54
C VAL A 352 4.44 -13.62 -45.57
N ARG A 353 4.77 -13.05 -46.75
CA ARG A 353 4.59 -11.62 -47.00
C ARG A 353 3.24 -11.39 -47.71
N VAL A 354 2.44 -10.50 -47.17
CA VAL A 354 1.15 -10.09 -47.72
C VAL A 354 1.15 -8.55 -47.85
N GLY A 355 1.42 -8.08 -49.07
CA GLY A 355 1.59 -6.65 -49.33
C GLY A 355 2.75 -6.03 -48.52
N SER A 356 2.45 -5.04 -47.69
CA SER A 356 3.39 -4.37 -46.80
C SER A 356 3.55 -5.02 -45.44
N ARG A 357 3.01 -6.21 -45.22
CA ARG A 357 3.02 -6.90 -43.93
C ARG A 357 3.68 -8.27 -44.03
N VAL A 358 4.22 -8.73 -42.92
CA VAL A 358 4.63 -10.12 -42.71
C VAL A 358 3.64 -10.77 -41.78
N VAL A 359 3.15 -11.94 -42.11
CA VAL A 359 2.10 -12.65 -41.35
C VAL A 359 2.55 -14.10 -41.12
N ALA A 360 2.23 -14.62 -39.93
CA ALA A 360 2.33 -16.04 -39.62
C ALA A 360 1.03 -16.49 -38.96
N GLN A 361 0.38 -17.52 -39.55
CA GLN A 361 -0.87 -18.03 -39.06
C GLN A 361 -0.85 -19.55 -39.09
N GLY A 362 -1.33 -20.17 -37.99
CA GLY A 362 -1.42 -21.62 -37.91
C GLY A 362 -1.75 -22.13 -36.52
N ALA A 363 -2.03 -23.42 -36.44
CA ALA A 363 -2.26 -24.14 -35.22
C ALA A 363 -0.94 -24.71 -34.66
N VAL A 364 -0.66 -24.48 -33.40
CA VAL A 364 0.50 -24.99 -32.68
C VAL A 364 0.04 -25.99 -31.63
N ASN A 365 0.72 -27.12 -31.50
CA ASN A 365 0.41 -28.20 -30.55
C ASN A 365 -1.07 -28.64 -30.59
N GLY A 366 -1.65 -28.81 -31.77
CA GLY A 366 -3.05 -29.22 -31.95
C GLY A 366 -4.08 -28.08 -32.00
N GLY A 367 -3.63 -26.82 -31.90
CA GLY A 367 -4.54 -25.66 -31.91
C GLY A 367 -5.24 -25.43 -30.58
N GLY A 368 -6.03 -24.36 -30.50
CA GLY A 368 -6.72 -23.92 -29.30
C GLY A 368 -7.14 -22.47 -29.37
N PRO A 369 -7.23 -21.79 -28.23
CA PRO A 369 -7.59 -20.38 -28.18
C PRO A 369 -6.70 -19.51 -29.09
N VAL A 370 -7.28 -18.45 -29.62
CA VAL A 370 -6.57 -17.56 -30.54
C VAL A 370 -5.64 -16.62 -29.78
N LEU A 371 -4.36 -16.62 -30.18
CA LEU A 371 -3.36 -15.66 -29.76
C LEU A 371 -3.04 -14.72 -30.93
N ARG A 372 -3.50 -13.47 -30.83
CA ARG A 372 -3.19 -12.41 -31.78
C ARG A 372 -1.95 -11.64 -31.34
N ILE A 373 -0.97 -11.52 -32.23
CA ILE A 373 0.29 -10.81 -31.98
C ILE A 373 0.45 -9.73 -33.04
N SER A 374 0.57 -8.47 -32.64
CA SER A 374 0.72 -7.34 -33.55
C SER A 374 1.97 -6.53 -33.22
N GLY A 375 2.90 -6.47 -34.15
CA GLY A 375 4.12 -5.67 -34.10
C GLY A 375 4.19 -4.65 -35.24
N ALA A 376 4.89 -3.52 -34.99
CA ALA A 376 5.13 -2.54 -36.05
C ALA A 376 6.61 -2.16 -36.23
N GLY A 377 7.42 -2.14 -35.19
CA GLY A 377 8.80 -1.65 -35.25
C GLY A 377 9.89 -2.66 -34.90
N GLY A 378 9.55 -3.77 -34.23
CA GLY A 378 10.49 -4.80 -33.79
C GLY A 378 10.26 -6.15 -34.48
N THR A 379 10.83 -7.19 -33.90
CA THR A 379 10.70 -8.57 -34.38
C THR A 379 9.78 -9.37 -33.43
N ILE A 380 8.94 -10.22 -34.01
CA ILE A 380 8.10 -11.17 -33.27
C ILE A 380 8.81 -12.53 -33.27
N TYR A 381 9.15 -12.99 -32.06
CA TYR A 381 9.76 -14.30 -31.83
C TYR A 381 8.71 -15.25 -31.23
N ILE A 382 8.47 -16.38 -31.89
CA ILE A 382 7.59 -17.44 -31.42
C ILE A 382 8.44 -18.65 -31.11
N LYS A 383 8.72 -18.89 -29.83
CA LYS A 383 9.68 -19.87 -29.36
C LYS A 383 9.00 -21.07 -28.73
N ARG A 384 9.65 -22.23 -28.85
CA ARG A 384 9.30 -23.43 -28.12
C ARG A 384 10.02 -23.43 -26.76
N ARG A 385 9.33 -23.94 -25.75
CA ARG A 385 9.96 -24.22 -24.44
C ARG A 385 10.40 -25.66 -24.37
#